data_a382d5dbc49eb6e54f6a8c6d4895c26e
#
_entry.id   a382d5dbc49eb6e54f6a8c6d4895c26e
#
_cell.length_a   1.000
_cell.length_b   1.000
_cell.length_c   1.000
_cell.angle_alpha   90.00
_cell.angle_beta   90.00
_cell.angle_gamma   90.00
#
_symmetry.space_group_name_H-M   'P 1'
#
loop_
_entity.id
_entity.type
_entity.pdbx_description
1 polymer ?
#
loop_
_entity_poly.entity_id
_entity_poly.type
_entity_poly.pdbx_seq_one_letter_code
_entity_poly.pdbx_strand_id
1 'polypeptide(L)'
;MFQYVKTLQYPINIKKKDLRMAHLIVTQYGGANGELGAALRYLNQRFTMPDDKGKALLTDIGTEELGHVEMICTMLYQLTKGATIQELKDVGLDTFYAEHGNDIFPTNAAGVPFTSGYFASVGDPIANLSEDMAAEEKARATYENLINLTNDPDIIGPLLFLRQREIIHFNRFKELYKEYKKKGYQ
;
A
#
# COMPACT_ATOMS: atom_id res chain seq x y z
N MET A 1 9.92 12.87 -21.73
CA MET A 1 8.48 13.22 -21.58
C MET A 1 7.92 12.31 -20.50
N PHE A 2 7.25 12.87 -19.50
CA PHE A 2 6.59 12.07 -18.45
C PHE A 2 5.40 11.30 -19.04
N GLN A 3 5.34 10.00 -18.78
CA GLN A 3 4.24 9.12 -19.19
C GLN A 3 3.60 8.51 -17.96
N TYR A 4 2.28 8.57 -17.90
CA TYR A 4 1.46 7.94 -16.88
C TYR A 4 0.33 7.18 -17.56
N VAL A 5 0.22 5.90 -17.25
CA VAL A 5 -0.87 5.05 -17.74
C VAL A 5 -2.11 5.32 -16.89
N LYS A 6 -3.11 5.99 -17.46
CA LYS A 6 -4.32 6.42 -16.76
C LYS A 6 -5.37 5.31 -16.65
N THR A 7 -4.92 4.11 -16.27
CA THR A 7 -5.76 2.94 -16.03
C THR A 7 -5.27 2.23 -14.79
N LEU A 8 -6.20 1.74 -13.97
CA LEU A 8 -5.86 0.91 -12.81
C LEU A 8 -5.24 -0.40 -13.29
N GLN A 9 -4.27 -0.93 -12.54
CA GLN A 9 -3.66 -2.23 -12.81
C GLN A 9 -4.68 -3.40 -12.74
N TYR A 10 -5.70 -3.24 -11.91
CA TYR A 10 -6.82 -4.15 -11.79
C TYR A 10 -8.11 -3.33 -11.78
N PRO A 11 -9.17 -3.75 -12.52
CA PRO A 11 -10.42 -3.00 -12.56
C PRO A 11 -11.13 -3.06 -11.22
N ILE A 12 -11.60 -1.91 -10.74
CA ILE A 12 -12.34 -1.77 -9.48
C ILE A 12 -13.72 -1.24 -9.77
N ASN A 13 -14.75 -2.03 -9.43
CA ASN A 13 -16.15 -1.68 -9.62
C ASN A 13 -17.01 -2.20 -8.46
N ILE A 14 -16.87 -1.56 -7.31
CA ILE A 14 -17.61 -1.88 -6.09
C ILE A 14 -19.01 -1.26 -6.21
N LYS A 15 -20.02 -2.11 -6.19
CA LYS A 15 -21.42 -1.71 -6.44
C LYS A 15 -22.17 -1.25 -5.20
N LYS A 16 -21.69 -1.70 -4.03
CA LYS A 16 -22.37 -1.42 -2.75
C LYS A 16 -21.45 -0.65 -1.82
N LYS A 17 -21.98 0.41 -1.24
CA LYS A 17 -21.33 1.14 -0.15
C LYS A 17 -21.10 0.20 1.04
N ASP A 18 -19.90 0.20 1.59
CA ASP A 18 -19.52 -0.50 2.82
C ASP A 18 -18.53 0.35 3.62
N LEU A 19 -19.08 1.16 4.51
CA LEU A 19 -18.29 2.09 5.33
C LEU A 19 -17.40 1.36 6.34
N ARG A 20 -17.83 0.18 6.81
CA ARG A 20 -17.02 -0.64 7.71
C ARG A 20 -15.76 -1.13 6.99
N MET A 21 -15.90 -1.65 5.77
CA MET A 21 -14.74 -2.08 4.99
C MET A 21 -13.88 -0.90 4.57
N ALA A 22 -14.44 0.26 4.24
CA ALA A 22 -13.67 1.47 3.98
C ALA A 22 -12.79 1.84 5.18
N HIS A 23 -13.37 1.83 6.40
CA HIS A 23 -12.65 2.11 7.64
C HIS A 23 -11.47 1.15 7.87
N LEU A 24 -11.61 -0.11 7.50
CA LEU A 24 -10.53 -1.10 7.64
C LEU A 24 -9.48 -0.98 6.53
N ILE A 25 -9.92 -0.80 5.28
CA ILE A 25 -9.05 -0.74 4.10
C ILE A 25 -8.15 0.51 4.10
N VAL A 26 -8.55 1.60 4.76
CA VAL A 26 -7.71 2.82 4.87
C VAL A 26 -6.33 2.53 5.47
N THR A 27 -6.19 1.44 6.25
CA THR A 27 -4.90 1.01 6.79
C THR A 27 -3.88 0.67 5.71
N GLN A 28 -4.36 0.20 4.52
CA GLN A 28 -3.50 -0.05 3.36
C GLN A 28 -3.19 1.24 2.56
N TYR A 29 -3.85 2.35 2.86
CA TYR A 29 -3.45 3.65 2.34
C TYR A 29 -2.33 4.27 3.19
N GLY A 30 -2.62 4.59 4.45
CA GLY A 30 -1.74 5.41 5.30
C GLY A 30 -1.18 4.71 6.53
N GLY A 31 -1.42 3.41 6.70
CA GLY A 31 -0.87 2.63 7.82
C GLY A 31 0.61 2.28 7.63
N ALA A 32 1.23 1.74 8.68
CA ALA A 32 2.66 1.40 8.71
C ALA A 32 3.07 0.34 7.67
N ASN A 33 2.13 -0.51 7.25
CA ASN A 33 2.32 -1.55 6.24
C ASN A 33 1.51 -1.25 4.96
N GLY A 34 1.12 0.01 4.75
CA GLY A 34 0.30 0.42 3.61
C GLY A 34 1.14 0.89 2.43
N GLU A 35 0.48 0.98 1.28
CA GLU A 35 1.07 1.24 -0.04
C GLU A 35 1.83 2.57 -0.13
N LEU A 36 1.33 3.63 0.53
CA LEU A 36 2.02 4.93 0.52
C LEU A 36 3.39 4.84 1.19
N GLY A 37 3.48 4.13 2.30
CA GLY A 37 4.75 3.88 3.00
C GLY A 37 5.71 3.04 2.17
N ALA A 38 5.22 1.99 1.51
CA ALA A 38 5.99 1.13 0.62
C ALA A 38 6.56 1.91 -0.56
N ALA A 39 5.70 2.66 -1.28
CA ALA A 39 6.11 3.49 -2.41
C ALA A 39 7.25 4.45 -2.05
N LEU A 40 7.06 5.25 -1.00
CA LEU A 40 8.04 6.25 -0.60
C LEU A 40 9.33 5.62 -0.04
N ARG A 41 9.24 4.49 0.66
CA ARG A 41 10.38 3.71 1.13
C ARG A 41 11.28 3.29 -0.03
N TYR A 42 10.74 2.60 -1.01
CA TYR A 42 11.51 2.06 -2.14
C TYR A 42 12.06 3.16 -3.03
N LEU A 43 11.26 4.18 -3.35
CA LEU A 43 11.70 5.34 -4.11
C LEU A 43 12.78 6.16 -3.41
N ASN A 44 12.83 6.16 -2.08
CA ASN A 44 13.88 6.79 -1.31
C ASN A 44 15.16 5.93 -1.25
N GLN A 45 15.03 4.63 -0.98
CA GLN A 45 16.14 3.71 -0.87
C GLN A 45 16.91 3.52 -2.18
N ARG A 46 16.26 3.68 -3.35
CA ARG A 46 16.90 3.52 -4.66
C ARG A 46 18.16 4.36 -4.84
N PHE A 47 18.26 5.52 -4.20
CA PHE A 47 19.40 6.43 -4.37
C PHE A 47 20.68 5.91 -3.74
N THR A 48 20.58 5.00 -2.78
CA THR A 48 21.72 4.39 -2.07
C THR A 48 22.02 2.96 -2.52
N MET A 49 21.29 2.42 -3.51
CA MET A 49 21.59 1.11 -4.07
C MET A 49 22.93 1.14 -4.82
N PRO A 50 23.78 0.10 -4.65
CA PRO A 50 25.16 0.11 -5.12
C PRO A 50 25.30 0.01 -6.65
N ASP A 51 24.30 -0.47 -7.36
CA ASP A 51 24.32 -0.65 -8.81
C ASP A 51 23.00 -0.28 -9.48
N ASP A 52 23.02 -0.17 -10.80
CA ASP A 52 21.85 0.23 -11.59
C ASP A 52 20.73 -0.82 -11.56
N LYS A 53 21.07 -2.10 -11.33
CA LYS A 53 20.06 -3.15 -11.18
C LYS A 53 19.21 -2.92 -9.93
N GLY A 54 19.83 -2.63 -8.80
CA GLY A 54 19.13 -2.31 -7.56
C GLY A 54 18.31 -1.03 -7.69
N LYS A 55 18.88 0.02 -8.27
CA LYS A 55 18.16 1.28 -8.53
C LYS A 55 16.94 1.08 -9.43
N ALA A 56 17.09 0.29 -10.50
CA ALA A 56 16.00 -0.01 -11.42
C ALA A 56 14.90 -0.83 -10.73
N LEU A 57 15.25 -1.86 -9.95
CA LEU A 57 14.30 -2.69 -9.24
C LEU A 57 13.45 -1.86 -8.25
N LEU A 58 14.11 -1.05 -7.41
CA LEU A 58 13.39 -0.24 -6.43
C LEU A 58 12.57 0.88 -7.09
N THR A 59 13.00 1.38 -8.24
CA THR A 59 12.21 2.34 -9.01
C THR A 59 10.95 1.69 -9.58
N ASP A 60 11.09 0.50 -10.15
CA ASP A 60 9.99 -0.25 -10.76
C ASP A 60 8.93 -0.61 -9.71
N ILE A 61 9.35 -1.26 -8.61
CA ILE A 61 8.42 -1.61 -7.53
C ILE A 61 7.84 -0.36 -6.88
N GLY A 62 8.66 0.63 -6.50
CA GLY A 62 8.17 1.84 -5.83
C GLY A 62 7.18 2.66 -6.68
N THR A 63 7.31 2.66 -8.00
CA THR A 63 6.31 3.29 -8.88
C THR A 63 5.07 2.43 -9.04
N GLU A 64 5.18 1.11 -8.99
CA GLU A 64 4.04 0.20 -8.96
C GLU A 64 3.21 0.41 -7.69
N GLU A 65 3.85 0.59 -6.53
CA GLU A 65 3.15 0.89 -5.26
C GLU A 65 2.34 2.19 -5.32
N LEU A 66 2.77 3.20 -6.09
CA LEU A 66 1.93 4.38 -6.34
C LEU A 66 0.65 4.02 -7.12
N GLY A 67 0.71 3.05 -8.02
CA GLY A 67 -0.46 2.48 -8.68
C GLY A 67 -1.38 1.72 -7.70
N HIS A 68 -0.80 1.02 -6.72
CA HIS A 68 -1.55 0.37 -5.64
C HIS A 68 -2.23 1.40 -4.72
N VAL A 69 -1.55 2.51 -4.40
CA VAL A 69 -2.18 3.65 -3.71
C VAL A 69 -3.42 4.12 -4.46
N GLU A 70 -3.32 4.28 -5.79
CA GLU A 70 -4.47 4.68 -6.62
C GLU A 70 -5.62 3.66 -6.53
N MET A 71 -5.30 2.37 -6.54
CA MET A 71 -6.29 1.30 -6.37
C MET A 71 -6.99 1.38 -5.02
N ILE A 72 -6.23 1.49 -3.92
CA ILE A 72 -6.80 1.61 -2.56
C ILE A 72 -7.67 2.85 -2.46
N CYS A 73 -7.21 4.01 -2.93
CA CYS A 73 -8.00 5.25 -2.92
C CYS A 73 -9.29 5.12 -3.75
N THR A 74 -9.25 4.40 -4.87
CA THR A 74 -10.43 4.11 -5.69
C THR A 74 -11.43 3.23 -4.94
N MET A 75 -10.96 2.20 -4.23
CA MET A 75 -11.81 1.37 -3.37
C MET A 75 -12.45 2.20 -2.27
N LEU A 76 -11.68 3.01 -1.56
CA LEU A 76 -12.17 3.88 -0.49
C LEU A 76 -13.26 4.84 -1.01
N TYR A 77 -13.03 5.49 -2.14
CA TYR A 77 -14.01 6.34 -2.79
C TYR A 77 -15.31 5.60 -3.10
N GLN A 78 -15.23 4.42 -3.71
CA GLN A 78 -16.43 3.66 -4.09
C GLN A 78 -17.19 3.12 -2.89
N LEU A 79 -16.47 2.71 -1.83
CA LEU A 79 -17.05 2.20 -0.58
C LEU A 79 -17.75 3.29 0.25
N THR A 80 -17.33 4.56 0.12
CA THR A 80 -17.88 5.68 0.90
C THR A 80 -18.85 6.55 0.10
N LYS A 81 -18.93 6.36 -1.21
CA LYS A 81 -19.72 7.22 -2.12
C LYS A 81 -21.18 7.32 -1.68
N GLY A 82 -21.64 8.56 -1.47
CA GLY A 82 -23.02 8.85 -1.06
C GLY A 82 -23.33 8.48 0.39
N ALA A 83 -22.32 8.35 1.24
CA ALA A 83 -22.53 8.19 2.68
C ALA A 83 -23.16 9.45 3.29
N THR A 84 -24.12 9.26 4.17
CA THR A 84 -24.70 10.33 4.99
C THR A 84 -23.85 10.54 6.24
N ILE A 85 -23.97 11.72 6.85
CA ILE A 85 -23.28 12.04 8.13
C ILE A 85 -23.65 11.03 9.23
N GLN A 86 -24.91 10.58 9.26
CA GLN A 86 -25.33 9.59 10.27
C GLN A 86 -24.62 8.24 10.06
N GLU A 87 -24.57 7.77 8.81
CA GLU A 87 -23.84 6.51 8.50
C GLU A 87 -22.35 6.60 8.83
N LEU A 88 -21.71 7.74 8.62
CA LEU A 88 -20.31 7.97 9.04
C LEU A 88 -20.15 7.88 10.55
N LYS A 89 -21.05 8.49 11.31
CA LYS A 89 -21.07 8.40 12.79
C LYS A 89 -21.21 6.96 13.27
N ASP A 90 -22.09 6.19 12.64
CA ASP A 90 -22.41 4.81 13.06
C ASP A 90 -21.19 3.88 12.98
N VAL A 91 -20.18 4.23 12.16
CA VAL A 91 -18.93 3.48 12.01
C VAL A 91 -17.68 4.21 12.51
N GLY A 92 -17.84 5.39 13.14
CA GLY A 92 -16.74 6.16 13.70
C GLY A 92 -15.87 6.89 12.65
N LEU A 93 -16.37 7.08 11.43
CA LEU A 93 -15.70 7.86 10.37
C LEU A 93 -16.01 9.37 10.43
N ASP A 94 -16.88 9.81 11.33
CA ASP A 94 -17.20 11.23 11.53
C ASP A 94 -16.01 12.04 12.06
N THR A 95 -15.06 11.42 12.75
CA THR A 95 -13.81 12.05 13.17
C THR A 95 -12.97 12.48 11.96
N PHE A 96 -12.85 11.61 10.93
CA PHE A 96 -12.19 11.95 9.68
C PHE A 96 -12.94 13.04 8.93
N TYR A 97 -14.27 12.91 8.87
CA TYR A 97 -15.11 13.89 8.22
C TYR A 97 -14.99 15.29 8.84
N ALA A 98 -14.83 15.39 10.15
CA ALA A 98 -14.68 16.66 10.83
C ALA A 98 -13.46 17.47 10.36
N GLU A 99 -12.35 16.78 10.05
CA GLU A 99 -11.11 17.42 9.60
C GLU A 99 -10.98 17.50 8.06
N HIS A 100 -11.51 16.51 7.34
CA HIS A 100 -11.23 16.31 5.91
C HIS A 100 -12.46 16.30 5.02
N GLY A 101 -13.68 16.40 5.58
CA GLY A 101 -14.92 16.29 4.79
C GLY A 101 -15.02 14.91 4.12
N ASN A 102 -15.26 14.92 2.81
CA ASN A 102 -15.33 13.69 1.99
C ASN A 102 -14.02 13.33 1.32
N ASP A 103 -12.92 14.00 1.63
CA ASP A 103 -11.63 13.68 1.05
C ASP A 103 -11.06 12.39 1.66
N ILE A 104 -10.27 11.68 0.84
CA ILE A 104 -9.53 10.49 1.28
C ILE A 104 -8.22 10.96 1.90
N PHE A 105 -7.99 10.61 3.15
CA PHE A 105 -6.83 11.05 3.91
C PHE A 105 -5.98 9.86 4.36
N PRO A 106 -4.62 9.91 4.24
CA PRO A 106 -3.76 8.77 4.54
C PRO A 106 -3.61 8.57 6.05
N THR A 107 -4.44 7.69 6.60
CA THR A 107 -4.37 7.22 7.99
C THR A 107 -4.40 5.71 8.04
N ASN A 108 -4.20 5.12 9.23
CA ASN A 108 -4.61 3.75 9.49
C ASN A 108 -6.06 3.68 10.00
N ALA A 109 -6.58 2.47 10.21
CA ALA A 109 -7.93 2.26 10.72
C ALA A 109 -8.15 2.78 12.15
N ALA A 110 -7.10 3.01 12.92
CA ALA A 110 -7.19 3.62 14.26
C ALA A 110 -7.10 5.16 14.23
N GLY A 111 -7.07 5.77 13.04
CA GLY A 111 -7.00 7.23 12.87
C GLY A 111 -5.60 7.83 13.02
N VAL A 112 -4.56 6.99 13.11
CA VAL A 112 -3.18 7.50 13.18
C VAL A 112 -2.76 7.97 11.78
N PRO A 113 -2.41 9.26 11.61
CA PRO A 113 -1.98 9.80 10.33
C PRO A 113 -0.70 9.15 9.83
N PHE A 114 -0.56 9.09 8.50
CA PHE A 114 0.68 8.66 7.87
C PHE A 114 1.88 9.48 8.37
N THR A 115 3.00 8.81 8.56
CA THR A 115 4.24 9.44 9.02
C THR A 115 5.45 8.90 8.27
N SER A 116 6.45 9.75 8.01
CA SER A 116 7.75 9.34 7.48
C SER A 116 8.50 8.35 8.38
N GLY A 117 8.12 8.22 9.65
CA GLY A 117 8.62 7.18 10.55
C GLY A 117 8.41 5.74 10.06
N TYR A 118 7.52 5.55 9.08
CA TYR A 118 7.26 4.23 8.48
C TYR A 118 8.26 3.83 7.38
N PHE A 119 9.17 4.70 6.95
CA PHE A 119 10.06 4.43 5.81
C PHE A 119 11.14 3.39 6.09
N ALA A 120 11.62 3.27 7.31
CA ALA A 120 12.64 2.29 7.71
C ALA A 120 13.89 2.26 6.79
N SER A 121 14.32 3.41 6.25
CA SER A 121 15.45 3.52 5.32
C SER A 121 16.71 3.98 6.07
N VAL A 122 17.81 3.25 5.92
CA VAL A 122 19.07 3.51 6.65
C VAL A 122 20.30 3.64 5.73
N GLY A 123 20.13 3.57 4.39
CA GLY A 123 21.22 3.73 3.43
C GLY A 123 22.09 2.49 3.22
N ASP A 124 21.93 1.43 4.01
CA ASP A 124 22.61 0.15 3.82
C ASP A 124 21.76 -0.76 2.93
N PRO A 125 22.29 -1.29 1.81
CA PRO A 125 21.48 -2.05 0.85
C PRO A 125 20.96 -3.39 1.41
N ILE A 126 21.70 -4.03 2.30
CA ILE A 126 21.29 -5.32 2.88
C ILE A 126 20.22 -5.09 3.97
N ALA A 127 20.42 -4.10 4.83
CA ALA A 127 19.41 -3.71 5.83
C ALA A 127 18.12 -3.26 5.17
N ASN A 128 18.20 -2.41 4.14
CA ASN A 128 17.04 -1.93 3.39
C ASN A 128 16.28 -3.09 2.73
N LEU A 129 16.96 -3.98 1.98
CA LEU A 129 16.32 -5.12 1.33
C LEU A 129 15.73 -6.13 2.33
N SER A 130 16.32 -6.28 3.52
CA SER A 130 15.76 -7.11 4.59
C SER A 130 14.44 -6.54 5.11
N GLU A 131 14.38 -5.22 5.31
CA GLU A 131 13.16 -4.52 5.72
C GLU A 131 12.11 -4.52 4.61
N ASP A 132 12.53 -4.35 3.34
CA ASP A 132 11.61 -4.41 2.19
C ASP A 132 10.91 -5.77 2.11
N MET A 133 11.65 -6.87 2.23
CA MET A 133 11.06 -8.20 2.29
C MET A 133 10.08 -8.35 3.47
N ALA A 134 10.44 -7.82 4.64
CA ALA A 134 9.55 -7.86 5.81
C ALA A 134 8.31 -6.97 5.62
N ALA A 135 8.44 -5.84 4.92
CA ALA A 135 7.33 -4.96 4.60
C ALA A 135 6.31 -5.65 3.68
N GLU A 136 6.78 -6.29 2.60
CA GLU A 136 5.91 -7.04 1.67
C GLU A 136 5.15 -8.17 2.38
N GLU A 137 5.82 -8.92 3.25
CA GLU A 137 5.15 -9.99 4.03
C GLU A 137 4.12 -9.44 5.01
N LYS A 138 4.36 -8.28 5.62
CA LYS A 138 3.39 -7.63 6.51
C LYS A 138 2.19 -7.10 5.71
N ALA A 139 2.43 -6.47 4.56
CA ALA A 139 1.37 -6.00 3.66
C ALA A 139 0.53 -7.17 3.15
N ARG A 140 1.16 -8.26 2.67
CA ARG A 140 0.48 -9.49 2.26
C ARG A 140 -0.43 -10.04 3.37
N ALA A 141 0.09 -10.12 4.60
CA ALA A 141 -0.69 -10.62 5.74
C ALA A 141 -1.86 -9.70 6.07
N THR A 142 -1.69 -8.37 5.93
CA THR A 142 -2.78 -7.40 6.13
C THR A 142 -3.87 -7.58 5.07
N TYR A 143 -3.51 -7.78 3.80
CA TYR A 143 -4.49 -8.11 2.75
C TYR A 143 -5.27 -9.40 3.05
N GLU A 144 -4.60 -10.45 3.52
CA GLU A 144 -5.23 -11.69 3.93
C GLU A 144 -6.26 -11.45 5.04
N ASN A 145 -5.88 -10.65 6.06
CA ASN A 145 -6.79 -10.28 7.15
C ASN A 145 -8.01 -9.51 6.64
N LEU A 146 -7.83 -8.54 5.73
CA LEU A 146 -8.93 -7.77 5.14
C LEU A 146 -9.88 -8.64 4.31
N ILE A 147 -9.35 -9.58 3.52
CA ILE A 147 -10.15 -10.53 2.74
C ILE A 147 -11.02 -11.38 3.65
N ASN A 148 -10.49 -11.84 4.80
CA ASN A 148 -11.24 -12.63 5.77
C ASN A 148 -12.37 -11.85 6.48
N LEU A 149 -12.42 -10.53 6.34
CA LEU A 149 -13.42 -9.68 6.99
C LEU A 149 -14.62 -9.32 6.10
N THR A 150 -14.63 -9.77 4.83
CA THR A 150 -15.70 -9.51 3.87
C THR A 150 -16.04 -10.75 3.06
N ASN A 151 -17.28 -10.80 2.54
CA ASN A 151 -17.72 -11.80 1.58
C ASN A 151 -18.11 -11.15 0.23
N ASP A 152 -17.85 -9.84 0.05
CA ASP A 152 -18.19 -9.14 -1.18
C ASP A 152 -17.12 -9.41 -2.26
N PRO A 153 -17.47 -10.07 -3.38
CA PRO A 153 -16.51 -10.38 -4.45
C PRO A 153 -15.95 -9.12 -5.12
N ASP A 154 -16.71 -8.01 -5.13
CA ASP A 154 -16.25 -6.74 -5.69
C ASP A 154 -15.12 -6.11 -4.86
N ILE A 155 -15.02 -6.45 -3.56
CA ILE A 155 -13.94 -6.06 -2.65
C ILE A 155 -12.81 -7.09 -2.66
N ILE A 156 -13.15 -8.39 -2.59
CA ILE A 156 -12.19 -9.48 -2.52
C ILE A 156 -11.28 -9.51 -3.76
N GLY A 157 -11.82 -9.31 -4.95
CA GLY A 157 -11.07 -9.37 -6.20
C GLY A 157 -9.85 -8.42 -6.22
N PRO A 158 -10.03 -7.10 -6.03
CA PRO A 158 -8.92 -6.15 -5.94
C PRO A 158 -7.92 -6.46 -4.82
N LEU A 159 -8.41 -6.87 -3.63
CA LEU A 159 -7.52 -7.22 -2.50
C LEU A 159 -6.67 -8.48 -2.79
N LEU A 160 -7.23 -9.48 -3.50
CA LEU A 160 -6.47 -10.66 -3.93
C LEU A 160 -5.39 -10.30 -4.96
N PHE A 161 -5.69 -9.37 -5.88
CA PHE A 161 -4.72 -8.87 -6.83
C PHE A 161 -3.54 -8.20 -6.09
N LEU A 162 -3.82 -7.23 -5.22
CA LEU A 162 -2.80 -6.54 -4.43
C LEU A 162 -1.98 -7.53 -3.59
N ARG A 163 -2.64 -8.42 -2.83
CA ARG A 163 -1.96 -9.49 -2.10
C ARG A 163 -0.99 -10.30 -2.97
N GLN A 164 -1.36 -10.58 -4.21
CA GLN A 164 -0.49 -11.33 -5.13
C GLN A 164 0.72 -10.50 -5.55
N ARG A 165 0.58 -9.17 -5.68
CA ARG A 165 1.72 -8.29 -6.00
C ARG A 165 2.75 -8.28 -4.89
N GLU A 166 2.34 -8.25 -3.61
CA GLU A 166 3.25 -8.33 -2.46
C GLU A 166 4.13 -9.59 -2.51
N ILE A 167 3.57 -10.74 -2.91
CA ILE A 167 4.34 -11.99 -3.07
C ILE A 167 5.38 -11.86 -4.18
N ILE A 168 5.05 -11.18 -5.27
CA ILE A 168 5.96 -10.98 -6.39
C ILE A 168 7.08 -10.01 -5.98
N HIS A 169 6.75 -8.89 -5.34
CA HIS A 169 7.72 -7.91 -4.85
C HIS A 169 8.68 -8.54 -3.84
N PHE A 170 8.17 -9.26 -2.85
CA PHE A 170 8.99 -10.02 -1.91
C PHE A 170 10.03 -10.92 -2.61
N ASN A 171 9.62 -11.69 -3.61
CA ASN A 171 10.53 -12.58 -4.30
C ASN A 171 11.60 -11.81 -5.10
N ARG A 172 11.23 -10.70 -5.73
CA ARG A 172 12.16 -9.82 -6.46
C ARG A 172 13.21 -9.20 -5.50
N PHE A 173 12.80 -8.71 -4.34
CA PHE A 173 13.72 -8.21 -3.30
C PHE A 173 14.62 -9.32 -2.77
N LYS A 174 14.07 -10.52 -2.53
CA LYS A 174 14.82 -11.68 -2.07
C LYS A 174 15.90 -12.12 -3.05
N GLU A 175 15.64 -12.06 -4.34
CA GLU A 175 16.63 -12.37 -5.38
C GLU A 175 17.76 -11.35 -5.37
N LEU A 176 17.46 -10.06 -5.32
CA LEU A 176 18.45 -8.99 -5.25
C LEU A 176 19.29 -9.08 -3.95
N TYR A 177 18.64 -9.32 -2.81
CA TYR A 177 19.31 -9.54 -1.53
C TYR A 177 20.34 -10.68 -1.61
N LYS A 178 19.95 -11.83 -2.16
CA LYS A 178 20.87 -12.98 -2.33
C LYS A 178 22.03 -12.64 -3.24
N GLU A 179 21.80 -11.88 -4.31
CA GLU A 179 22.85 -11.43 -5.22
C GLU A 179 23.86 -10.52 -4.51
N TYR A 180 23.38 -9.55 -3.74
CA TYR A 180 24.24 -8.63 -2.99
C TYR A 180 25.05 -9.36 -1.90
N LYS A 181 24.42 -10.31 -1.20
CA LYS A 181 25.18 -11.16 -0.24
C LYS A 181 26.29 -11.94 -0.93
N LYS A 182 26.09 -12.48 -2.13
CA LYS A 182 27.13 -13.16 -2.92
C LYS A 182 28.25 -12.21 -3.38
N LYS A 183 27.94 -10.94 -3.61
CA LYS A 183 28.92 -9.89 -3.96
C LYS A 183 29.69 -9.37 -2.75
N GLY A 184 29.41 -9.85 -1.53
CA GLY A 184 30.12 -9.47 -0.31
C GLY A 184 29.54 -8.28 0.45
N TYR A 185 28.38 -7.77 0.06
CA TYR A 185 27.68 -6.78 0.90
C TYR A 185 27.21 -7.43 2.20
N GLN A 186 27.36 -6.72 3.31
CA GLN A 186 27.06 -7.23 4.66
C GLN A 186 25.73 -6.69 5.16
#